data_dbbda8d1c08a7ee64f067c569d68830a
#
_entry.id   dbbda8d1c08a7ee64f067c569d68830a
#
_cell.length_a   1.000
_cell.length_b   1.000
_cell.length_c   1.000
_cell.angle_alpha   90.00
_cell.angle_beta   90.00
_cell.angle_gamma   90.00
#
_symmetry.space_group_name_H-M   'P 1'
#
loop_
_entity.id
_entity.type
_entity.pdbx_description
1 polymer ?
#
loop_
_entity_poly.entity_id
_entity_poly.type
_entity_poly.pdbx_seq_one_letter_code
_entity_poly.pdbx_strand_id
1 'polypeptide(L)'
;MTLAVAELTSGSTKKFVEQMNLKARQLGCTNTHFNNPNGLPDEIHYTTASDMAKIARAAWFNPTFRKFASTQYYEILPTNKFAETRYLLNHHKMMKNQAYAYNGVLGGKTGYTEAAGNTLVTYAKNDNTYLVSVVLQSVNGAYSDTKALLDYGFNNFSRTAVKDLPSKITRHLLPAEKYILKDYKDDTLFETRRTASVSLPSGVDSNALEKTYSITKNPAGLPLLTVTYTYNDHVVGSARYYQTRLLSDQLL
;
A
#
# COMPACT_ATOMS: atom_id res chain seq x y z
N MET A 1 -25.66 2.59 5.25
CA MET A 1 -24.63 1.83 6.01
C MET A 1 -23.33 2.61 6.18
N THR A 2 -22.69 3.14 5.12
CA THR A 2 -21.39 3.86 5.20
C THR A 2 -21.45 5.07 6.14
N LEU A 3 -22.50 5.88 6.08
CA LEU A 3 -22.69 7.02 6.99
C LEU A 3 -22.79 6.58 8.46
N ALA A 4 -23.56 5.53 8.76
CA ALA A 4 -23.67 5.00 10.12
C ALA A 4 -22.33 4.49 10.68
N VAL A 5 -21.49 3.87 9.82
CA VAL A 5 -20.14 3.46 10.21
C VAL A 5 -19.25 4.68 10.48
N ALA A 6 -19.34 5.72 9.65
CA ALA A 6 -18.59 6.96 9.85
C ALA A 6 -18.97 7.66 11.17
N GLU A 7 -20.26 7.73 11.47
CA GLU A 7 -20.77 8.29 12.74
C GLU A 7 -20.33 7.46 13.94
N LEU A 8 -20.45 6.13 13.86
CA LEU A 8 -20.04 5.23 14.94
C LEU A 8 -18.54 5.34 15.26
N THR A 9 -17.71 5.48 14.23
CA THR A 9 -16.22 5.48 14.41
C THR A 9 -15.67 6.83 14.79
N SER A 10 -16.30 7.93 14.41
CA SER A 10 -15.75 9.29 14.57
C SER A 10 -16.71 10.28 15.25
N GLY A 11 -17.88 9.81 15.65
CA GLY A 11 -18.92 10.64 16.31
C GLY A 11 -19.72 11.53 15.34
N SER A 12 -19.24 11.73 14.09
CA SER A 12 -19.98 12.39 13.02
C SER A 12 -19.36 12.11 11.67
N THR A 13 -20.18 12.19 10.61
CA THR A 13 -19.72 12.08 9.22
C THR A 13 -18.64 13.12 8.90
N LYS A 14 -18.78 14.36 9.36
CA LYS A 14 -17.80 15.43 9.14
C LYS A 14 -16.43 15.08 9.71
N LYS A 15 -16.38 14.66 10.98
CA LYS A 15 -15.13 14.24 11.62
C LYS A 15 -14.49 13.03 10.92
N PHE A 16 -15.29 12.11 10.43
CA PHE A 16 -14.77 10.97 9.66
C PHE A 16 -14.12 11.42 8.34
N VAL A 17 -14.75 12.34 7.61
CA VAL A 17 -14.20 12.92 6.37
C VAL A 17 -12.91 13.71 6.64
N GLU A 18 -12.85 14.46 7.73
CA GLU A 18 -11.60 15.13 8.16
C GLU A 18 -10.48 14.10 8.38
N GLN A 19 -10.77 12.96 9.00
CA GLN A 19 -9.80 11.86 9.18
C GLN A 19 -9.41 11.21 7.84
N MET A 20 -10.35 11.02 6.92
CA MET A 20 -10.05 10.52 5.56
C MET A 20 -9.05 11.45 4.85
N ASN A 21 -9.29 12.75 4.87
CA ASN A 21 -8.40 13.75 4.27
C ASN A 21 -7.03 13.82 4.98
N LEU A 22 -7.00 13.74 6.30
CA LEU A 22 -5.74 13.66 7.05
C LEU A 22 -4.95 12.41 6.65
N LYS A 23 -5.62 11.26 6.56
CA LYS A 23 -4.98 10.01 6.15
C LYS A 23 -4.45 10.06 4.72
N ALA A 24 -5.19 10.63 3.78
CA ALA A 24 -4.74 10.82 2.42
C ALA A 24 -3.45 11.66 2.37
N ARG A 25 -3.39 12.78 3.08
CA ARG A 25 -2.18 13.61 3.21
C ARG A 25 -0.99 12.84 3.81
N GLN A 26 -1.22 12.06 4.87
CA GLN A 26 -0.19 11.22 5.49
C GLN A 26 0.37 10.15 4.53
N LEU A 27 -0.43 9.71 3.56
CA LEU A 27 -0.01 8.78 2.51
C LEU A 27 0.69 9.47 1.33
N GLY A 28 0.85 10.79 1.37
CA GLY A 28 1.46 11.58 0.30
C GLY A 28 0.52 11.82 -0.89
N CYS A 29 -0.80 11.79 -0.67
CA CYS A 29 -1.78 12.19 -1.67
C CYS A 29 -1.85 13.72 -1.73
N THR A 30 -1.54 14.29 -2.88
CA THR A 30 -1.48 15.74 -3.08
C THR A 30 -2.66 16.27 -3.90
N ASN A 31 -3.38 15.38 -4.59
CA ASN A 31 -4.49 15.71 -5.49
C ASN A 31 -5.73 14.89 -5.12
N THR A 32 -6.04 14.81 -3.82
CA THR A 32 -7.19 14.09 -3.29
C THR A 32 -7.88 14.91 -2.23
N HIS A 33 -9.20 15.07 -2.36
CA HIS A 33 -10.05 15.63 -1.34
C HIS A 33 -11.36 14.85 -1.25
N PHE A 34 -11.68 14.39 -0.06
CA PHE A 34 -12.94 13.71 0.26
C PHE A 34 -13.92 14.68 0.91
N ASN A 35 -15.17 14.70 0.44
CA ASN A 35 -16.26 15.48 1.04
C ASN A 35 -17.35 14.58 1.66
N ASN A 36 -17.32 13.29 1.36
CA ASN A 36 -18.22 12.31 1.94
C ASN A 36 -17.54 10.93 2.05
N PRO A 37 -18.02 10.02 2.92
CA PRO A 37 -17.41 8.70 3.10
C PRO A 37 -17.97 7.63 2.15
N ASN A 38 -19.00 7.93 1.35
CA ASN A 38 -19.71 6.95 0.54
C ASN A 38 -19.43 7.05 -0.96
N GLY A 39 -18.67 8.09 -1.40
CA GLY A 39 -18.24 8.25 -2.78
C GLY A 39 -19.34 8.78 -3.71
N LEU A 40 -20.37 9.45 -3.18
CA LEU A 40 -21.34 10.17 -4.00
C LEU A 40 -20.69 11.41 -4.63
N PRO A 41 -21.12 11.82 -5.84
CA PRO A 41 -20.59 12.99 -6.51
C PRO A 41 -20.77 14.27 -5.69
N ASP A 42 -19.72 15.08 -5.70
CA ASP A 42 -19.68 16.40 -5.09
C ASP A 42 -18.56 17.19 -5.77
N GLU A 43 -18.71 18.50 -5.94
CA GLU A 43 -17.78 19.35 -6.69
C GLU A 43 -16.36 19.34 -6.11
N ILE A 44 -16.24 19.19 -4.81
CA ILE A 44 -14.95 19.16 -4.12
C ILE A 44 -14.53 17.72 -3.70
N HIS A 45 -15.20 16.68 -4.21
CA HIS A 45 -14.85 15.29 -3.96
C HIS A 45 -14.08 14.71 -5.16
N TYR A 46 -12.77 14.70 -5.09
CA TYR A 46 -11.91 14.30 -6.19
C TYR A 46 -10.68 13.50 -5.75
N THR A 47 -10.11 12.78 -6.68
CA THR A 47 -8.84 12.05 -6.53
C THR A 47 -8.16 11.89 -7.89
N THR A 48 -6.96 11.31 -7.88
CA THR A 48 -6.23 10.85 -9.07
C THR A 48 -5.97 9.35 -8.99
N ALA A 49 -5.68 8.71 -10.12
CA ALA A 49 -5.31 7.29 -10.15
C ALA A 49 -4.05 7.03 -9.31
N SER A 50 -3.07 7.93 -9.36
CA SER A 50 -1.83 7.84 -8.55
C SER A 50 -2.12 7.90 -7.05
N ASP A 51 -2.93 8.86 -6.60
CA ASP A 51 -3.25 8.99 -5.19
C ASP A 51 -4.11 7.82 -4.70
N MET A 52 -5.09 7.39 -5.51
CA MET A 52 -5.90 6.22 -5.19
C MET A 52 -5.03 4.95 -5.10
N ALA A 53 -3.99 4.81 -5.92
CA ALA A 53 -3.04 3.69 -5.82
C ALA A 53 -2.26 3.71 -4.49
N LYS A 54 -1.86 4.89 -3.98
CA LYS A 54 -1.23 5.04 -2.65
C LYS A 54 -2.19 4.62 -1.53
N ILE A 55 -3.44 5.07 -1.60
CA ILE A 55 -4.50 4.70 -0.64
C ILE A 55 -4.77 3.20 -0.69
N ALA A 56 -4.96 2.65 -1.87
CA ALA A 56 -5.21 1.23 -2.09
C ALA A 56 -4.04 0.38 -1.56
N ARG A 57 -2.80 0.76 -1.87
CA ARG A 57 -1.60 0.09 -1.34
C ARG A 57 -1.58 0.09 0.19
N ALA A 58 -1.86 1.23 0.81
CA ALA A 58 -1.91 1.32 2.28
C ALA A 58 -3.02 0.45 2.87
N ALA A 59 -4.21 0.43 2.26
CA ALA A 59 -5.33 -0.41 2.68
C ALA A 59 -4.98 -1.91 2.60
N TRP A 60 -4.24 -2.35 1.56
CA TRP A 60 -3.84 -3.74 1.39
C TRP A 60 -2.93 -4.27 2.50
N PHE A 61 -2.18 -3.41 3.20
CA PHE A 61 -1.40 -3.83 4.38
C PHE A 61 -2.25 -4.13 5.61
N ASN A 62 -3.52 -3.71 5.64
CA ASN A 62 -4.44 -4.09 6.70
C ASN A 62 -5.01 -5.49 6.42
N PRO A 63 -4.79 -6.48 7.31
CA PRO A 63 -5.25 -7.86 7.10
C PRO A 63 -6.77 -7.99 7.07
N THR A 64 -7.49 -7.17 7.84
CA THR A 64 -8.96 -7.15 7.86
C THR A 64 -9.50 -6.63 6.53
N PHE A 65 -8.92 -5.53 6.00
CA PHE A 65 -9.28 -5.03 4.68
C PHE A 65 -9.04 -6.08 3.59
N ARG A 66 -7.86 -6.73 3.60
CA ARG A 66 -7.56 -7.81 2.64
C ARG A 66 -8.60 -8.91 2.68
N LYS A 67 -8.95 -9.38 3.88
CA LYS A 67 -9.97 -10.41 4.06
C LYS A 67 -11.27 -10.01 3.37
N PHE A 68 -11.77 -8.81 3.62
CA PHE A 68 -13.03 -8.36 3.00
C PHE A 68 -12.89 -8.17 1.49
N ALA A 69 -11.82 -7.52 1.02
CA ALA A 69 -11.63 -7.25 -0.40
C ALA A 69 -11.42 -8.52 -1.24
N SER A 70 -10.88 -9.59 -0.65
CA SER A 70 -10.67 -10.87 -1.30
C SER A 70 -11.78 -11.91 -1.09
N THR A 71 -12.77 -11.62 -0.23
CA THR A 71 -13.91 -12.52 -0.04
C THR A 71 -14.81 -12.45 -1.26
N GLN A 72 -14.96 -13.56 -1.98
CA GLN A 72 -15.76 -13.63 -3.19
C GLN A 72 -17.24 -13.84 -2.90
N TYR A 73 -17.54 -14.63 -1.88
CA TYR A 73 -18.89 -14.99 -1.48
C TYR A 73 -19.00 -14.99 0.04
N TYR A 74 -20.12 -14.52 0.55
CA TYR A 74 -20.42 -14.53 1.98
C TYR A 74 -21.91 -14.71 2.25
N GLU A 75 -22.25 -15.49 3.25
CA GLU A 75 -23.61 -15.71 3.72
C GLU A 75 -23.85 -14.98 5.04
N ILE A 76 -24.95 -14.26 5.09
CA ILE A 76 -25.45 -13.70 6.35
C ILE A 76 -26.66 -14.53 6.73
N LEU A 77 -26.51 -15.33 7.78
CA LEU A 77 -27.58 -16.18 8.30
C LEU A 77 -28.79 -15.38 8.79
N PRO A 78 -29.94 -16.02 8.95
CA PRO A 78 -31.12 -15.37 9.50
C PRO A 78 -30.85 -14.64 10.81
N THR A 79 -31.55 -13.55 11.02
CA THR A 79 -31.51 -12.76 12.26
C THR A 79 -32.92 -12.56 12.80
N ASN A 80 -33.03 -12.00 13.98
CA ASN A 80 -34.33 -11.65 14.56
C ASN A 80 -35.15 -10.61 13.75
N LYS A 81 -34.50 -9.96 12.76
CA LYS A 81 -35.11 -8.95 11.87
C LYS A 81 -35.30 -9.44 10.43
N PHE A 82 -34.58 -10.49 10.04
CA PHE A 82 -34.61 -11.06 8.70
C PHE A 82 -34.61 -12.59 8.82
N ALA A 83 -35.71 -13.22 8.39
CA ALA A 83 -35.87 -14.66 8.50
C ALA A 83 -35.12 -15.46 7.43
N GLU A 84 -34.66 -14.79 6.36
CA GLU A 84 -33.99 -15.43 5.24
C GLU A 84 -32.45 -15.24 5.29
N THR A 85 -31.70 -16.22 4.79
CA THR A 85 -30.27 -16.10 4.54
C THR A 85 -30.02 -15.16 3.38
N ARG A 86 -29.09 -14.23 3.57
CA ARG A 86 -28.68 -13.27 2.53
C ARG A 86 -27.33 -13.69 1.94
N TYR A 87 -27.31 -13.83 0.63
CA TYR A 87 -26.13 -14.22 -0.13
C TYR A 87 -25.47 -13.00 -0.75
N LEU A 88 -24.23 -12.75 -0.39
CA LEU A 88 -23.43 -11.62 -0.87
C LEU A 88 -22.36 -12.11 -1.84
N LEU A 89 -22.32 -11.53 -3.02
CA LEU A 89 -21.31 -11.80 -4.02
C LEU A 89 -20.45 -10.54 -4.25
N ASN A 90 -19.15 -10.71 -4.29
CA ASN A 90 -18.24 -9.61 -4.61
C ASN A 90 -18.48 -9.13 -6.05
N HIS A 91 -18.62 -7.83 -6.23
CA HIS A 91 -18.87 -7.24 -7.54
C HIS A 91 -17.64 -7.17 -8.45
N HIS A 92 -16.44 -7.55 -7.96
CA HIS A 92 -15.20 -7.52 -8.72
C HIS A 92 -15.09 -8.72 -9.67
N LYS A 93 -15.52 -8.54 -10.91
CA LYS A 93 -15.67 -9.64 -11.89
C LYS A 93 -14.35 -10.20 -12.46
N MET A 94 -13.18 -9.71 -12.04
CA MET A 94 -11.88 -10.30 -12.39
C MET A 94 -11.40 -11.38 -11.41
N MET A 95 -12.14 -11.63 -10.34
CA MET A 95 -11.84 -12.71 -9.41
C MET A 95 -12.08 -14.07 -10.07
N LYS A 96 -11.49 -15.12 -9.50
CA LYS A 96 -11.60 -16.49 -10.05
C LYS A 96 -13.05 -16.89 -10.28
N ASN A 97 -13.31 -17.55 -11.40
CA ASN A 97 -14.65 -18.02 -11.83
C ASN A 97 -15.68 -16.90 -12.08
N GLN A 98 -15.24 -15.68 -12.30
CA GLN A 98 -16.07 -14.55 -12.72
C GLN A 98 -15.92 -14.28 -14.23
N ALA A 99 -16.79 -13.44 -14.78
CA ALA A 99 -16.88 -13.18 -16.23
C ALA A 99 -15.61 -12.62 -16.87
N TYR A 100 -14.79 -11.88 -16.10
CA TYR A 100 -13.55 -11.27 -16.54
C TYR A 100 -12.34 -11.83 -15.77
N ALA A 101 -12.42 -13.07 -15.31
CA ALA A 101 -11.39 -13.68 -14.48
C ALA A 101 -9.98 -13.46 -15.07
N TYR A 102 -9.07 -13.00 -14.22
CA TYR A 102 -7.66 -12.82 -14.53
C TYR A 102 -6.82 -13.56 -13.49
N ASN A 103 -5.91 -14.40 -13.96
CA ASN A 103 -5.08 -15.19 -13.04
C ASN A 103 -4.24 -14.30 -12.14
N GLY A 104 -4.27 -14.57 -10.83
CA GLY A 104 -3.54 -13.79 -9.83
C GLY A 104 -4.31 -12.61 -9.25
N VAL A 105 -5.52 -12.28 -9.71
CA VAL A 105 -6.35 -11.27 -9.05
C VAL A 105 -6.78 -11.75 -7.67
N LEU A 106 -6.49 -10.93 -6.67
CA LEU A 106 -6.76 -11.20 -5.26
C LEU A 106 -8.07 -10.58 -4.79
N GLY A 107 -8.54 -9.54 -5.46
CA GLY A 107 -9.74 -8.79 -5.12
C GLY A 107 -9.62 -7.32 -5.47
N GLY A 108 -10.55 -6.51 -4.97
CA GLY A 108 -10.54 -5.09 -5.24
C GLY A 108 -11.86 -4.40 -4.94
N LYS A 109 -12.11 -3.26 -5.59
CA LYS A 109 -13.34 -2.47 -5.42
C LYS A 109 -13.76 -1.85 -6.74
N THR A 110 -15.00 -2.08 -7.12
CA THR A 110 -15.69 -1.41 -8.24
C THR A 110 -16.32 -0.10 -7.77
N GLY A 111 -16.47 0.84 -8.65
CA GLY A 111 -17.27 2.06 -8.42
C GLY A 111 -17.93 2.54 -9.69
N TYR A 112 -19.08 3.16 -9.54
CA TYR A 112 -19.79 3.81 -10.62
C TYR A 112 -20.65 4.96 -10.09
N THR A 113 -20.58 6.08 -10.73
CA THR A 113 -21.55 7.18 -10.71
C THR A 113 -21.60 7.77 -12.12
N GLU A 114 -22.65 8.49 -12.47
CA GLU A 114 -22.71 9.15 -13.78
C GLU A 114 -21.54 10.12 -13.99
N ALA A 115 -21.15 10.87 -12.95
CA ALA A 115 -20.04 11.81 -13.02
C ALA A 115 -18.67 11.12 -13.10
N ALA A 116 -18.46 10.05 -12.36
CA ALA A 116 -17.16 9.36 -12.31
C ALA A 116 -16.98 8.29 -13.40
N GLY A 117 -18.06 7.85 -14.05
CA GLY A 117 -18.03 6.70 -14.94
C GLY A 117 -17.65 5.41 -14.21
N ASN A 118 -17.18 4.41 -14.96
CA ASN A 118 -16.71 3.16 -14.39
C ASN A 118 -15.31 3.31 -13.78
N THR A 119 -15.19 2.92 -12.51
CA THR A 119 -13.92 2.93 -11.77
C THR A 119 -13.62 1.56 -11.21
N LEU A 120 -12.33 1.20 -11.15
CA LEU A 120 -11.91 -0.09 -10.63
C LEU A 120 -10.54 0.01 -9.96
N VAL A 121 -10.45 -0.51 -8.75
CA VAL A 121 -9.19 -0.79 -8.07
C VAL A 121 -9.03 -2.31 -8.00
N THR A 122 -7.90 -2.83 -8.43
CA THR A 122 -7.62 -4.27 -8.47
C THR A 122 -6.27 -4.57 -7.82
N TYR A 123 -6.27 -5.55 -6.94
CA TYR A 123 -5.06 -6.14 -6.36
C TYR A 123 -4.77 -7.46 -7.05
N ALA A 124 -3.55 -7.61 -7.53
CA ALA A 124 -3.11 -8.82 -8.19
C ALA A 124 -1.73 -9.26 -7.72
N LYS A 125 -1.44 -10.55 -7.82
CA LYS A 125 -0.16 -11.15 -7.51
C LYS A 125 0.21 -12.16 -8.59
N ASN A 126 1.45 -12.07 -9.06
CA ASN A 126 2.08 -13.12 -9.84
C ASN A 126 3.45 -13.40 -9.22
N ASP A 127 3.71 -14.65 -8.85
CA ASP A 127 4.89 -15.07 -8.08
C ASP A 127 5.12 -14.19 -6.83
N ASN A 128 6.21 -13.43 -6.79
CA ASN A 128 6.55 -12.53 -5.70
C ASN A 128 6.19 -11.06 -5.98
N THR A 129 5.62 -10.75 -7.14
CA THR A 129 5.24 -9.39 -7.54
C THR A 129 3.78 -9.14 -7.20
N TYR A 130 3.53 -8.07 -6.45
CA TYR A 130 2.19 -7.58 -6.14
C TYR A 130 1.95 -6.28 -6.88
N LEU A 131 0.83 -6.17 -7.54
CA LEU A 131 0.39 -4.97 -8.26
C LEU A 131 -0.91 -4.44 -7.70
N VAL A 132 -1.06 -3.13 -7.77
CA VAL A 132 -2.33 -2.41 -7.61
C VAL A 132 -2.59 -1.69 -8.92
N SER A 133 -3.68 -2.00 -9.58
CA SER A 133 -4.18 -1.27 -10.73
C SER A 133 -5.32 -0.37 -10.32
N VAL A 134 -5.32 0.87 -10.81
CA VAL A 134 -6.40 1.84 -10.61
C VAL A 134 -6.83 2.38 -11.96
N VAL A 135 -8.09 2.19 -12.26
CA VAL A 135 -8.75 2.71 -13.46
C VAL A 135 -9.86 3.65 -13.02
N LEU A 136 -9.81 4.90 -13.50
CA LEU A 136 -10.83 5.92 -13.27
C LEU A 136 -11.43 6.35 -14.60
N GLN A 137 -12.74 6.53 -14.64
CA GLN A 137 -13.48 7.02 -15.81
C GLN A 137 -13.14 6.26 -17.11
N SER A 138 -13.16 4.92 -17.03
CA SER A 138 -12.83 4.08 -18.18
C SER A 138 -13.85 4.26 -19.33
N VAL A 139 -13.33 4.46 -20.52
CA VAL A 139 -14.09 4.56 -21.77
C VAL A 139 -14.20 3.19 -22.46
N ASN A 140 -13.11 2.39 -22.41
CA ASN A 140 -13.01 1.11 -23.11
C ASN A 140 -13.48 -0.08 -22.26
N GLY A 141 -13.89 0.17 -21.01
CA GLY A 141 -14.27 -0.87 -20.06
C GLY A 141 -13.19 -1.09 -18.99
N ALA A 142 -13.56 -0.86 -17.73
CA ALA A 142 -12.62 -0.90 -16.61
C ALA A 142 -11.90 -2.25 -16.46
N TYR A 143 -12.50 -3.35 -16.87
CA TYR A 143 -11.88 -4.68 -16.81
C TYR A 143 -10.83 -4.90 -17.89
N SER A 144 -11.07 -4.43 -19.13
CA SER A 144 -10.09 -4.50 -20.23
C SER A 144 -8.89 -3.61 -19.95
N ASP A 145 -9.12 -2.38 -19.48
CA ASP A 145 -8.05 -1.46 -19.10
C ASP A 145 -7.22 -2.02 -17.94
N THR A 146 -7.89 -2.59 -16.94
CA THR A 146 -7.21 -3.26 -15.81
C THR A 146 -6.36 -4.43 -16.27
N LYS A 147 -6.88 -5.27 -17.19
CA LYS A 147 -6.11 -6.38 -17.76
C LYS A 147 -4.84 -5.87 -18.44
N ALA A 148 -4.96 -4.86 -19.30
CA ALA A 148 -3.81 -4.28 -20.00
C ALA A 148 -2.76 -3.72 -19.02
N LEU A 149 -3.18 -3.04 -17.96
CA LEU A 149 -2.28 -2.52 -16.91
C LEU A 149 -1.60 -3.65 -16.12
N LEU A 150 -2.31 -4.73 -15.79
CA LEU A 150 -1.72 -5.88 -15.10
C LEU A 150 -0.74 -6.63 -16.00
N ASP A 151 -1.10 -6.86 -17.27
CA ASP A 151 -0.19 -7.45 -18.26
C ASP A 151 1.08 -6.61 -18.41
N TYR A 152 0.94 -5.29 -18.54
CA TYR A 152 2.08 -4.37 -18.59
C TYR A 152 2.94 -4.48 -17.34
N GLY A 153 2.34 -4.43 -16.15
CA GLY A 153 3.07 -4.47 -14.89
C GLY A 153 3.81 -5.78 -14.68
N PHE A 154 3.19 -6.93 -14.94
CA PHE A 154 3.81 -8.24 -14.74
C PHE A 154 4.86 -8.57 -15.80
N ASN A 155 4.69 -8.09 -17.02
CA ASN A 155 5.65 -8.36 -18.11
C ASN A 155 6.88 -7.45 -18.06
N ASN A 156 6.73 -6.23 -17.51
CA ASN A 156 7.80 -5.22 -17.59
C ASN A 156 8.48 -4.96 -16.25
N PHE A 157 7.99 -5.48 -15.13
CA PHE A 157 8.57 -5.26 -13.81
C PHE A 157 8.72 -6.55 -13.03
N SER A 158 9.84 -6.66 -12.34
CA SER A 158 10.11 -7.77 -11.43
C SER A 158 10.46 -7.27 -10.03
N ARG A 159 10.23 -8.12 -9.04
CA ARG A 159 10.64 -7.86 -7.67
C ARG A 159 12.00 -8.48 -7.41
N THR A 160 12.99 -7.63 -7.19
CA THR A 160 14.38 -8.02 -6.96
C THR A 160 14.73 -7.85 -5.47
N ALA A 161 15.32 -8.88 -4.87
CA ALA A 161 15.84 -8.79 -3.52
C ALA A 161 17.10 -7.91 -3.49
N VAL A 162 17.19 -7.01 -2.50
CA VAL A 162 18.37 -6.19 -2.26
C VAL A 162 18.97 -6.59 -0.92
N LYS A 163 20.26 -6.95 -0.92
CA LYS A 163 20.91 -7.60 0.23
C LYS A 163 21.92 -6.71 0.97
N ASP A 164 22.34 -5.57 0.39
CA ASP A 164 23.55 -4.93 0.86
C ASP A 164 23.29 -3.72 1.75
N LEU A 165 23.59 -3.90 3.04
CA LEU A 165 23.96 -2.81 3.92
C LEU A 165 25.47 -2.56 3.80
N PRO A 166 25.92 -1.31 3.60
CA PRO A 166 27.36 -1.03 3.65
C PRO A 166 27.90 -1.31 5.05
N SER A 167 29.06 -1.92 5.13
CA SER A 167 29.74 -2.25 6.39
C SER A 167 30.06 -1.03 7.27
N LYS A 168 30.00 0.18 6.72
CA LYS A 168 30.23 1.45 7.43
C LYS A 168 29.18 2.49 7.03
N ILE A 169 27.99 2.34 7.57
CA ILE A 169 26.82 3.21 7.32
C ILE A 169 27.13 4.69 7.64
N THR A 170 27.90 4.94 8.69
CA THR A 170 28.26 6.30 9.15
C THR A 170 28.90 7.18 8.08
N ARG A 171 29.54 6.60 7.05
CA ARG A 171 30.12 7.38 5.94
C ARG A 171 29.09 8.02 5.02
N HIS A 172 27.88 7.48 5.00
CA HIS A 172 26.79 7.88 4.10
C HIS A 172 25.76 8.78 4.78
N LEU A 173 25.94 9.10 6.07
CA LEU A 173 25.00 9.87 6.87
C LEU A 173 25.40 11.35 6.93
N LEU A 174 24.40 12.22 6.98
CA LEU A 174 24.58 13.63 7.27
C LEU A 174 25.07 13.87 8.72
N PRO A 175 25.74 15.01 9.03
CA PRO A 175 26.20 15.29 10.39
C PRO A 175 25.11 15.19 11.46
N ALA A 176 23.91 15.71 11.19
CA ALA A 176 22.77 15.63 12.11
C ALA A 176 22.31 14.18 12.37
N GLU A 177 22.42 13.32 11.37
CA GLU A 177 22.05 11.91 11.48
C GLU A 177 23.12 11.12 12.25
N LYS A 178 24.40 11.47 12.08
CA LYS A 178 25.51 10.90 12.87
C LYS A 178 25.35 11.20 14.36
N TYR A 179 24.73 12.33 14.69
CA TYR A 179 24.47 12.68 16.08
C TYR A 179 23.49 11.71 16.76
N ILE A 180 22.58 11.09 16.00
CA ILE A 180 21.66 10.06 16.53
C ILE A 180 22.45 8.82 16.97
N LEU A 181 23.60 8.55 16.34
CA LEU A 181 24.45 7.39 16.63
C LEU A 181 25.57 7.70 17.63
N LYS A 182 25.71 8.92 18.15
CA LYS A 182 26.81 9.29 19.05
C LYS A 182 26.94 8.40 20.30
N ASP A 183 25.82 7.90 20.79
CA ASP A 183 25.75 7.06 21.99
C ASP A 183 25.88 5.55 21.67
N TYR A 184 26.13 5.22 20.40
CA TYR A 184 26.24 3.86 19.91
C TYR A 184 27.66 3.63 19.36
N LYS A 185 28.25 2.48 19.63
CA LYS A 185 29.57 2.11 19.11
C LYS A 185 29.52 1.99 17.58
N ASP A 186 30.65 2.20 16.91
CA ASP A 186 30.78 2.15 15.44
C ASP A 186 30.31 0.83 14.80
N ASP A 187 30.21 -0.25 15.58
CA ASP A 187 29.81 -1.60 15.20
C ASP A 187 28.31 -1.84 15.40
N THR A 188 27.50 -0.79 15.51
CA THR A 188 26.05 -0.93 15.63
C THR A 188 25.52 -1.76 14.46
N LEU A 189 25.07 -2.98 14.76
CA LEU A 189 24.48 -3.87 13.78
C LEU A 189 23.03 -3.47 13.53
N PHE A 190 22.73 -3.27 12.26
CA PHE A 190 21.37 -3.04 11.79
C PHE A 190 20.88 -4.30 11.08
N GLU A 191 19.71 -4.76 11.45
CA GLU A 191 19.07 -5.91 10.82
C GLU A 191 17.68 -5.56 10.29
N THR A 192 17.29 -6.20 9.23
CA THR A 192 15.91 -6.13 8.73
C THR A 192 15.14 -7.39 9.12
N ARG A 193 13.91 -7.22 9.54
CA ARG A 193 13.01 -8.35 9.85
C ARG A 193 12.51 -9.08 8.60
N ARG A 194 12.75 -8.53 7.42
CA ARG A 194 12.34 -9.10 6.13
C ARG A 194 13.41 -8.79 5.09
N THR A 195 13.61 -9.68 4.14
CA THR A 195 14.45 -9.41 2.97
C THR A 195 13.93 -8.15 2.27
N ALA A 196 14.79 -7.14 2.17
CA ALA A 196 14.48 -5.94 1.41
C ALA A 196 14.32 -6.28 -0.06
N SER A 197 13.37 -5.67 -0.72
CA SER A 197 13.15 -5.87 -2.15
C SER A 197 12.61 -4.59 -2.79
N VAL A 198 12.99 -4.41 -4.04
CA VAL A 198 12.58 -3.30 -4.89
C VAL A 198 11.84 -3.82 -6.10
N SER A 199 11.04 -2.97 -6.74
CA SER A 199 10.44 -3.26 -8.05
C SER A 199 11.26 -2.57 -9.12
N LEU A 200 11.84 -3.34 -10.04
CA LEU A 200 12.67 -2.85 -11.13
C LEU A 200 12.08 -3.25 -12.48
N PRO A 201 12.35 -2.50 -13.55
CA PRO A 201 12.12 -2.99 -14.90
C PRO A 201 12.80 -4.35 -15.10
N SER A 202 12.15 -5.25 -15.83
CA SER A 202 12.66 -6.59 -16.12
C SER A 202 14.03 -6.49 -16.80
N GLY A 203 15.01 -7.28 -16.32
CA GLY A 203 16.38 -7.27 -16.84
C GLY A 203 17.31 -6.21 -16.24
N VAL A 204 16.82 -5.32 -15.39
CA VAL A 204 17.68 -4.36 -14.67
C VAL A 204 18.33 -5.03 -13.47
N ASP A 205 19.67 -4.91 -13.36
CA ASP A 205 20.42 -5.39 -12.21
C ASP A 205 20.26 -4.45 -11.00
N SER A 206 20.18 -5.03 -9.81
CA SER A 206 20.14 -4.29 -8.55
C SER A 206 21.39 -3.42 -8.28
N ASN A 207 22.49 -3.70 -8.95
CA ASN A 207 23.72 -2.88 -8.89
C ASN A 207 23.54 -1.49 -9.56
N ALA A 208 22.54 -1.33 -10.42
CA ALA A 208 22.20 -0.04 -11.04
C ALA A 208 21.44 0.91 -10.09
N LEU A 209 21.15 0.47 -8.86
CA LEU A 209 20.40 1.26 -7.88
C LEU A 209 21.30 2.27 -7.17
N GLU A 210 20.86 3.49 -7.13
CA GLU A 210 21.36 4.48 -6.19
C GLU A 210 20.75 4.23 -4.81
N LYS A 211 21.57 4.42 -3.77
CA LYS A 211 21.17 4.19 -2.37
C LYS A 211 21.38 5.46 -1.57
N THR A 212 20.31 5.92 -0.93
CA THR A 212 20.39 6.98 0.08
C THR A 212 20.05 6.42 1.45
N TYR A 213 20.73 6.93 2.46
CA TYR A 213 20.65 6.43 3.83
C TYR A 213 20.15 7.55 4.73
N SER A 214 19.20 7.25 5.60
CA SER A 214 18.74 8.18 6.63
C SER A 214 18.53 7.45 7.96
N ILE A 215 18.85 8.11 9.05
CA ILE A 215 18.62 7.59 10.39
C ILE A 215 17.65 8.50 11.15
N THR A 216 16.66 7.87 11.76
CA THR A 216 15.69 8.49 12.66
C THR A 216 15.61 7.70 13.95
N LYS A 217 14.86 8.19 14.94
CA LYS A 217 14.52 7.39 16.13
C LYS A 217 13.13 6.78 15.94
N ASN A 218 12.99 5.50 16.30
CA ASN A 218 11.68 4.85 16.37
C ASN A 218 10.90 5.33 17.62
N PRO A 219 9.63 4.97 17.81
CA PRO A 219 8.85 5.36 18.98
C PRO A 219 9.44 4.94 20.34
N ALA A 220 10.32 3.92 20.36
CA ALA A 220 11.06 3.50 21.56
C ALA A 220 12.39 4.28 21.73
N GLY A 221 12.66 5.30 20.92
CA GLY A 221 13.88 6.11 20.97
C GLY A 221 15.13 5.45 20.35
N LEU A 222 15.01 4.24 19.81
CA LEU A 222 16.12 3.50 19.21
C LEU A 222 16.37 3.93 17.75
N PRO A 223 17.62 3.89 17.27
CA PRO A 223 17.95 4.19 15.89
C PRO A 223 17.19 3.30 14.91
N LEU A 224 16.66 3.93 13.88
CA LEU A 224 15.98 3.30 12.76
C LEU A 224 16.64 3.79 11.47
N LEU A 225 17.40 2.90 10.83
CA LEU A 225 18.01 3.17 9.53
C LEU A 225 16.98 2.90 8.44
N THR A 226 16.81 3.86 7.54
CA THR A 226 16.06 3.68 6.29
C THR A 226 17.03 3.77 5.12
N VAL A 227 17.00 2.78 4.25
CA VAL A 227 17.68 2.79 2.96
C VAL A 227 16.62 2.99 1.89
N THR A 228 16.75 4.04 1.11
CA THR A 228 15.90 4.32 -0.05
C THR A 228 16.66 3.96 -1.31
N TYR A 229 16.03 3.23 -2.19
CA TYR A 229 16.57 2.79 -3.47
C TYR A 229 15.93 3.59 -4.59
N THR A 230 16.77 4.16 -5.46
CA THR A 230 16.36 5.00 -6.59
C THR A 230 16.92 4.41 -7.88
N TYR A 231 16.13 4.44 -8.94
CA TYR A 231 16.52 4.07 -10.30
C TYR A 231 15.96 5.10 -11.26
N ASN A 232 16.83 5.73 -12.07
CA ASN A 232 16.50 6.83 -12.99
C ASN A 232 15.61 7.91 -12.29
N ASP A 233 16.10 8.44 -11.16
CA ASP A 233 15.43 9.46 -10.34
C ASP A 233 14.09 9.05 -9.72
N HIS A 234 13.67 7.79 -9.87
CA HIS A 234 12.45 7.28 -9.27
C HIS A 234 12.74 6.39 -8.06
N VAL A 235 12.07 6.64 -6.96
CA VAL A 235 12.12 5.75 -5.79
C VAL A 235 11.43 4.44 -6.12
N VAL A 236 12.22 3.35 -6.19
CA VAL A 236 11.74 2.00 -6.52
C VAL A 236 11.53 1.12 -5.30
N GLY A 237 11.96 1.58 -4.13
CA GLY A 237 11.71 0.90 -2.87
C GLY A 237 12.45 1.51 -1.70
N SER A 238 12.15 1.00 -0.50
CA SER A 238 12.89 1.33 0.72
C SER A 238 12.92 0.14 1.66
N ALA A 239 13.97 0.07 2.47
CA ALA A 239 14.12 -0.92 3.53
C ALA A 239 14.37 -0.25 4.87
N ARG A 240 13.79 -0.81 5.93
CA ARG A 240 14.00 -0.36 7.30
C ARG A 240 14.80 -1.38 8.06
N TYR A 241 15.85 -0.94 8.71
CA TYR A 241 16.75 -1.74 9.50
C TYR A 241 16.73 -1.25 10.95
N TYR A 242 16.58 -2.18 11.85
CA TYR A 242 16.48 -1.94 13.28
C TYR A 242 17.80 -2.30 13.93
N GLN A 243 18.20 -1.52 14.91
CA GLN A 243 19.36 -1.89 15.72
C GLN A 243 19.09 -3.21 16.45
N THR A 244 20.00 -4.17 16.30
CA THR A 244 20.06 -5.34 17.16
C THR A 244 20.79 -4.97 18.44
N ARG A 245 20.17 -5.15 19.59
CA ARG A 245 20.89 -5.16 20.87
C ARG A 245 21.86 -6.35 20.84
N LEU A 246 23.15 -6.07 20.94
CA LEU A 246 24.09 -7.12 21.27
C LEU A 246 23.66 -7.72 22.62
N LEU A 247 23.44 -9.03 22.66
CA LEU A 247 23.13 -9.81 23.87
C LEU A 247 24.28 -9.82 24.93
N SER A 248 25.33 -9.01 24.73
CA SER A 248 26.50 -8.95 25.57
C SER A 248 26.32 -8.22 26.91
N ASP A 249 25.19 -7.53 27.12
CA ASP A 249 24.96 -6.77 28.36
C ASP A 249 24.09 -7.52 29.41
N GLN A 250 23.82 -8.82 29.20
CA GLN A 250 23.10 -9.65 30.17
C GLN A 250 23.94 -10.76 30.84
N LEU A 251 25.26 -10.71 30.70
CA LEU A 251 26.18 -11.62 31.40
C LEU A 251 27.26 -10.81 32.14
N LEU A 252 26.85 -10.00 33.10
CA LEU A 252 27.67 -9.58 34.27
C LEU A 252 26.75 -9.37 35.46
#